data_dde6221f834103dfcd8246af8efb1c19
#
_entry.id   dde6221f834103dfcd8246af8efb1c19
#
_cell.length_a   1.000
_cell.length_b   1.000
_cell.length_c   1.000
_cell.angle_alpha   90.00
_cell.angle_beta   90.00
_cell.angle_gamma   90.00
#
_symmetry.space_group_name_H-M   'P 1'
#
loop_
_entity.id
_entity.type
_entity.pdbx_description
1 polymer ?
#
loop_
_entity_poly.entity_id
_entity_poly.type
_entity_poly.pdbx_seq_one_letter_code
_entity_poly.pdbx_strand_id
1 'polypeptide(L)'
;MDLDDKLAILSPAARFDACDRFLGKRRATPRTVLWDDRAVAADTDNAGRALPVFRLLLSNRCEWNCAYCPLRSGNDIPRAALTPDELARVFLPRVERGAVQGLLLSTGVDGNPAVATGRMLDAVEMLRTRYGYSGYVHLKLLPGAPAAEIERAARLANRISLNLEAPTAAHLARISPERDWLRDLIAPLALARDWSRTGAIGAGLATQFVVGAAGESDRDLLVTTTWLYRDLALRRVYFGAFRPVTGTPLESRPPTPFVREQRLREADWLLRRYGFEQQELPYDPDGNLPLHLDPKLAWALAHPERFPVELNRADRDELLRVPGLGPVSVARILRLRREGRFRYPDHLAALGGALARARDFITLDGRFFGRNERDRLRHYARRSPIAEQLTLW
;
A
#
# COMPACT_ATOMS: atom_id res chain seq x y z
N MET A 1 25.48 18.57 15.82
CA MET A 1 25.14 17.25 15.24
C MET A 1 25.52 17.31 13.77
N ASP A 2 26.40 16.47 13.34
CA ASP A 2 26.83 16.40 11.94
C ASP A 2 25.76 15.69 11.07
N LEU A 3 26.03 15.59 9.76
CA LEU A 3 25.06 15.02 8.82
C LEU A 3 24.87 13.51 9.03
N ASP A 4 25.93 12.79 9.37
CA ASP A 4 25.86 11.33 9.59
C ASP A 4 25.08 11.01 10.86
N ASP A 5 25.26 11.78 11.93
CA ASP A 5 24.45 11.68 13.15
C ASP A 5 22.97 11.90 12.87
N LYS A 6 22.64 12.94 12.08
CA LYS A 6 21.25 13.21 11.69
C LYS A 6 20.64 12.07 10.90
N LEU A 7 21.39 11.49 9.96
CA LEU A 7 20.92 10.37 9.15
C LEU A 7 20.76 9.09 9.98
N ALA A 8 21.63 8.85 10.96
CA ALA A 8 21.48 7.74 11.88
C ALA A 8 20.16 7.79 12.68
N ILE A 9 19.65 9.01 12.95
CA ILE A 9 18.36 9.24 13.61
C ILE A 9 17.19 9.16 12.62
N LEU A 10 17.28 9.84 11.47
CA LEU A 10 16.16 10.04 10.55
C LEU A 10 15.86 8.83 9.65
N SER A 11 16.89 8.08 9.22
CA SER A 11 16.68 6.93 8.34
C SER A 11 15.92 5.78 9.01
N PRO A 12 16.22 5.36 10.25
CA PRO A 12 15.42 4.38 10.97
C PRO A 12 14.00 4.87 11.24
N ALA A 13 13.82 6.17 11.51
CA ALA A 13 12.52 6.76 11.77
C ALA A 13 11.59 6.71 10.52
N ALA A 14 12.14 6.85 9.33
CA ALA A 14 11.39 6.77 8.08
C ALA A 14 10.79 5.37 7.80
N ARG A 15 11.23 4.29 8.47
CA ARG A 15 10.69 2.94 8.29
C ARG A 15 9.22 2.79 8.69
N PHE A 16 8.71 3.68 9.54
CA PHE A 16 7.32 3.69 9.97
C PHE A 16 6.37 4.28 8.93
N ASP A 17 6.93 4.96 7.92
CA ASP A 17 6.20 5.34 6.71
C ASP A 17 6.18 4.14 5.75
N ALA A 18 5.12 3.34 5.80
CA ALA A 18 4.99 2.17 4.94
C ALA A 18 4.58 2.59 3.53
N CYS A 19 5.52 2.51 2.59
CA CYS A 19 5.24 2.27 1.19
C CYS A 19 5.58 0.81 0.89
N ASP A 20 5.05 0.22 -0.18
CA ASP A 20 5.12 -1.21 -0.46
C ASP A 20 6.45 -1.88 -0.08
N ARG A 21 6.40 -2.85 0.83
CA ARG A 21 7.54 -3.69 1.20
C ARG A 21 7.88 -4.76 0.13
N PHE A 22 7.24 -4.70 -1.03
CA PHE A 22 7.46 -5.64 -2.14
C PHE A 22 8.50 -5.16 -3.15
N LEU A 23 9.74 -5.05 -2.73
CA LEU A 23 10.82 -5.50 -3.58
C LEU A 23 10.96 -7.00 -3.30
N GLY A 24 10.50 -7.84 -4.26
CA GLY A 24 10.56 -9.30 -4.15
C GLY A 24 11.93 -9.76 -3.68
N LYS A 25 11.98 -10.93 -3.02
CA LYS A 25 13.17 -11.61 -2.52
C LYS A 25 14.36 -11.49 -3.50
N ARG A 26 15.05 -10.37 -3.52
CA ARG A 26 16.46 -10.36 -3.89
C ARG A 26 17.18 -10.88 -2.65
N ARG A 27 17.74 -12.08 -2.77
CA ARG A 27 18.68 -12.64 -1.81
C ARG A 27 19.66 -11.50 -1.47
N ALA A 28 19.58 -11.00 -0.24
CA ALA A 28 20.63 -10.17 0.32
C ALA A 28 21.89 -11.05 0.32
N THR A 29 22.80 -10.78 -0.58
CA THR A 29 24.17 -11.21 -0.39
C THR A 29 24.68 -10.51 0.88
N PRO A 30 25.38 -11.20 1.79
CA PRO A 30 25.93 -10.61 2.99
C PRO A 30 27.14 -9.75 2.57
N ARG A 31 26.89 -8.56 2.11
CA ARG A 31 27.86 -7.47 2.04
C ARG A 31 27.40 -6.43 3.04
N THR A 32 28.31 -6.03 3.93
CA THR A 32 28.21 -4.95 4.90
C THR A 32 26.99 -4.05 4.67
N VAL A 33 25.93 -4.28 5.48
CA VAL A 33 24.69 -3.51 5.43
C VAL A 33 25.05 -2.10 5.90
N LEU A 34 25.50 -1.28 4.98
CA LEU A 34 25.57 0.16 5.20
C LEU A 34 24.14 0.62 5.46
N TRP A 35 23.94 1.54 6.41
CA TRP A 35 22.66 2.20 6.74
C TRP A 35 21.90 2.68 5.48
N ASP A 36 22.56 2.75 4.34
CA ASP A 36 22.11 3.12 3.01
C ASP A 36 20.98 2.22 2.45
N ASP A 37 21.01 0.91 2.67
CA ASP A 37 20.03 -0.03 2.09
C ASP A 37 18.66 0.00 2.78
N ARG A 38 18.58 0.53 4.01
CA ARG A 38 17.35 0.59 4.79
C ARG A 38 16.42 1.75 4.38
N ALA A 39 16.96 2.75 3.71
CA ALA A 39 16.23 3.92 3.25
C ALA A 39 15.64 3.76 1.84
N VAL A 40 15.92 2.65 1.14
CA VAL A 40 15.35 2.37 -0.18
C VAL A 40 14.01 1.67 -0.03
N ALA A 41 12.97 2.27 -0.61
CA ALA A 41 11.62 1.73 -0.68
C ALA A 41 11.20 1.54 -2.15
N ALA A 42 10.15 0.76 -2.38
CA ALA A 42 9.51 0.71 -3.69
C ALA A 42 8.33 1.67 -3.74
N ASP A 43 8.20 2.39 -4.84
CA ASP A 43 7.00 3.15 -5.18
C ASP A 43 6.61 2.84 -6.63
N THR A 44 5.56 3.45 -7.16
CA THR A 44 5.13 3.24 -8.54
C THR A 44 5.08 4.57 -9.28
N ASP A 45 5.67 4.60 -10.48
CA ASP A 45 5.68 5.78 -11.35
C ASP A 45 4.28 6.08 -11.96
N ASN A 46 4.22 7.09 -12.82
CA ASN A 46 3.01 7.51 -13.52
C ASN A 46 2.40 6.38 -14.38
N ALA A 47 3.22 5.45 -14.86
CA ALA A 47 2.79 4.27 -15.65
C ALA A 47 2.47 3.04 -14.76
N GLY A 48 2.59 3.15 -13.44
CA GLY A 48 2.37 2.05 -12.49
C GLY A 48 3.52 1.05 -12.42
N ARG A 49 4.72 1.38 -12.92
CA ARG A 49 5.92 0.54 -12.82
C ARG A 49 6.60 0.80 -11.49
N ALA A 50 7.05 -0.28 -10.85
CA ALA A 50 7.81 -0.16 -9.60
C ALA A 50 9.16 0.52 -9.82
N LEU A 51 9.48 1.49 -8.96
CA LEU A 51 10.78 2.17 -8.96
C LEU A 51 11.35 2.26 -7.53
N PRO A 52 12.68 2.14 -7.39
CA PRO A 52 13.34 2.34 -6.10
C PRO A 52 13.39 3.83 -5.76
N VAL A 53 12.88 4.18 -4.57
CA VAL A 53 12.91 5.55 -4.05
C VAL A 53 13.73 5.64 -2.77
N PHE A 54 14.45 6.74 -2.62
CA PHE A 54 15.05 7.09 -1.34
C PHE A 54 13.97 7.63 -0.41
N ARG A 55 13.73 6.92 0.69
CA ARG A 55 12.73 7.29 1.69
C ARG A 55 13.40 7.95 2.88
N LEU A 56 13.00 9.17 3.19
CA LEU A 56 13.59 9.95 4.26
C LEU A 56 12.57 10.84 4.97
N LEU A 57 12.79 11.07 6.27
CA LEU A 57 12.16 12.14 7.03
C LEU A 57 13.03 13.40 6.96
N LEU A 58 12.43 14.53 6.61
CA LEU A 58 13.11 15.82 6.67
C LEU A 58 13.36 16.24 8.14
N SER A 59 12.37 15.97 9.02
CA SER A 59 12.48 16.16 10.48
C SER A 59 11.69 15.05 11.19
N ASN A 60 12.23 14.52 12.30
CA ASN A 60 11.50 13.65 13.22
C ASN A 60 10.96 14.39 14.44
N ARG A 61 11.08 15.71 14.49
CA ARG A 61 10.40 16.55 15.49
C ARG A 61 8.91 16.56 15.18
N CYS A 62 8.07 16.38 16.19
CA CYS A 62 6.63 16.34 16.01
C CYS A 62 5.93 16.88 17.23
N GLU A 63 5.03 17.84 17.04
CA GLU A 63 4.20 18.42 18.10
C GLU A 63 2.98 17.55 18.44
N TRP A 64 2.61 16.63 17.56
CA TRP A 64 1.46 15.76 17.76
C TRP A 64 1.77 14.54 18.60
N ASN A 65 0.73 14.06 19.30
CA ASN A 65 0.84 13.01 20.30
C ASN A 65 0.10 11.72 19.87
N CYS A 66 0.15 11.36 18.59
CA CYS A 66 -0.52 10.17 18.04
C CYS A 66 -0.14 8.90 18.82
N ALA A 67 -1.14 8.14 19.25
CA ALA A 67 -0.97 7.01 20.17
C ALA A 67 -0.14 5.83 19.64
N TYR A 68 -0.01 5.70 18.32
CA TYR A 68 0.73 4.62 17.65
C TYR A 68 2.14 5.03 17.19
N CYS A 69 2.46 6.33 17.21
CA CYS A 69 3.62 6.87 16.52
C CYS A 69 4.85 6.99 17.44
N PRO A 70 6.01 6.42 17.08
CA PRO A 70 7.23 6.59 17.87
C PRO A 70 7.72 8.03 17.91
N LEU A 71 7.34 8.86 16.92
CA LEU A 71 7.78 10.26 16.80
C LEU A 71 6.90 11.24 17.57
N ARG A 72 5.89 10.76 18.32
CA ARG A 72 4.97 11.59 19.10
C ARG A 72 5.73 12.53 20.06
N SER A 73 5.13 13.68 20.34
CA SER A 73 5.73 14.70 21.22
C SER A 73 6.06 14.17 22.63
N GLY A 74 5.23 13.27 23.15
CA GLY A 74 5.41 12.65 24.47
C GLY A 74 6.55 11.62 24.58
N ASN A 75 7.26 11.29 23.48
CA ASN A 75 8.38 10.38 23.54
C ASN A 75 9.71 11.13 23.64
N ASP A 76 10.53 10.75 24.61
CA ASP A 76 11.90 11.24 24.74
C ASP A 76 12.83 10.41 23.83
N ILE A 77 13.03 10.90 22.62
CA ILE A 77 13.88 10.29 21.60
C ILE A 77 14.79 11.33 20.97
N PRO A 78 15.97 10.94 20.44
CA PRO A 78 16.82 11.85 19.68
C PRO A 78 16.05 12.50 18.52
N ARG A 79 16.13 13.84 18.43
CA ARG A 79 15.46 14.62 17.40
C ARG A 79 16.47 15.28 16.47
N ALA A 80 16.20 15.18 15.17
CA ALA A 80 17.02 15.79 14.13
C ALA A 80 16.15 16.38 13.02
N ALA A 81 16.70 17.32 12.28
CA ALA A 81 16.12 17.87 11.06
C ALA A 81 17.25 18.14 10.05
N LEU A 82 16.97 17.89 8.78
CA LEU A 82 17.85 18.21 7.67
C LEU A 82 17.48 19.59 7.11
N THR A 83 18.50 20.34 6.73
CA THR A 83 18.34 21.49 5.84
C THR A 83 18.11 21.01 4.40
N PRO A 84 17.58 21.87 3.51
CA PRO A 84 17.46 21.55 2.09
C PRO A 84 18.80 21.17 1.43
N ASP A 85 19.89 21.84 1.77
CA ASP A 85 21.24 21.52 1.24
C ASP A 85 21.76 20.17 1.78
N GLU A 86 21.46 19.81 3.03
CA GLU A 86 21.79 18.49 3.59
C GLU A 86 21.01 17.39 2.89
N LEU A 87 19.71 17.60 2.61
CA LEU A 87 18.89 16.66 1.81
C LEU A 87 19.52 16.46 0.42
N ALA A 88 19.89 17.53 -0.26
CA ALA A 88 20.51 17.45 -1.60
C ALA A 88 21.82 16.66 -1.56
N ARG A 89 22.71 16.96 -0.59
CA ARG A 89 23.99 16.24 -0.42
C ARG A 89 23.82 14.74 -0.17
N VAL A 90 22.73 14.34 0.47
CA VAL A 90 22.44 12.92 0.74
C VAL A 90 21.78 12.24 -0.45
N PHE A 91 20.83 12.90 -1.08
CA PHE A 91 19.97 12.31 -2.11
C PHE A 91 20.63 12.24 -3.49
N LEU A 92 21.17 13.35 -3.97
CA LEU A 92 21.66 13.46 -5.36
C LEU A 92 22.76 12.43 -5.72
N PRO A 93 23.78 12.17 -4.88
CA PRO A 93 24.78 11.16 -5.20
C PRO A 93 24.18 9.74 -5.33
N ARG A 94 23.04 9.45 -4.70
CA ARG A 94 22.34 8.16 -4.84
C ARG A 94 21.64 8.05 -6.18
N VAL A 95 21.07 9.15 -6.67
CA VAL A 95 20.49 9.22 -8.01
C VAL A 95 21.57 9.07 -9.08
N GLU A 96 22.69 9.79 -8.96
CA GLU A 96 23.81 9.75 -9.89
C GLU A 96 24.41 8.35 -10.03
N ARG A 97 24.50 7.60 -8.92
CA ARG A 97 24.97 6.20 -8.93
C ARG A 97 23.90 5.20 -9.40
N GLY A 98 22.68 5.65 -9.70
CA GLY A 98 21.57 4.78 -10.07
C GLY A 98 21.03 3.90 -8.94
N ALA A 99 21.38 4.19 -7.67
CA ALA A 99 20.89 3.43 -6.51
C ALA A 99 19.41 3.63 -6.26
N VAL A 100 18.90 4.83 -6.59
CA VAL A 100 17.48 5.18 -6.51
C VAL A 100 17.06 5.99 -7.74
N GLN A 101 15.76 5.96 -8.04
CA GLN A 101 15.17 6.67 -9.18
C GLN A 101 14.23 7.79 -8.73
N GLY A 102 14.03 7.95 -7.43
CA GLY A 102 13.15 8.96 -6.88
C GLY A 102 13.34 9.20 -5.40
N LEU A 103 12.61 10.20 -4.91
CA LEU A 103 12.56 10.61 -3.51
C LEU A 103 11.14 10.40 -2.98
N LEU A 104 11.01 9.75 -1.81
CA LEU A 104 9.83 9.81 -0.96
C LEU A 104 10.19 10.62 0.28
N LEU A 105 9.60 11.79 0.40
CA LEU A 105 9.89 12.72 1.47
C LEU A 105 8.66 12.92 2.36
N SER A 106 8.88 12.76 3.65
CA SER A 106 7.91 13.07 4.69
C SER A 106 8.58 13.89 5.81
N THR A 107 7.81 14.32 6.80
CA THR A 107 8.31 15.06 7.96
C THR A 107 7.38 14.86 9.16
N GLY A 108 7.90 15.03 10.36
CA GLY A 108 7.08 15.29 11.54
C GLY A 108 6.50 16.70 11.49
N VAL A 109 5.50 16.96 12.33
CA VAL A 109 4.92 18.30 12.50
C VAL A 109 5.85 19.12 13.40
N ASP A 110 6.89 19.68 12.83
CA ASP A 110 7.90 20.52 13.50
C ASP A 110 7.40 21.98 13.51
N GLY A 111 6.80 22.39 14.64
CA GLY A 111 6.07 23.64 14.81
C GLY A 111 4.57 23.45 14.53
N ASN A 112 4.12 23.76 13.32
CA ASN A 112 2.74 23.52 12.89
C ASN A 112 2.69 22.93 11.48
N PRO A 113 1.54 22.38 11.02
CA PRO A 113 1.43 21.74 9.73
C PRO A 113 1.84 22.61 8.54
N ALA A 114 1.52 23.91 8.55
CA ALA A 114 1.86 24.83 7.46
C ALA A 114 3.38 25.04 7.38
N VAL A 115 4.03 25.33 8.51
CA VAL A 115 5.48 25.56 8.58
C VAL A 115 6.25 24.29 8.20
N ALA A 116 5.88 23.15 8.75
CA ALA A 116 6.57 21.88 8.46
C ALA A 116 6.38 21.44 7.01
N THR A 117 5.17 21.61 6.43
CA THR A 117 4.90 21.34 5.02
C THR A 117 5.70 22.31 4.14
N GLY A 118 5.69 23.61 4.45
CA GLY A 118 6.44 24.64 3.72
C GLY A 118 7.93 24.31 3.63
N ARG A 119 8.58 23.97 4.76
CA ARG A 119 10.01 23.55 4.77
C ARG A 119 10.28 22.32 3.91
N MET A 120 9.35 21.36 3.90
CA MET A 120 9.47 20.17 3.05
C MET A 120 9.37 20.54 1.56
N LEU A 121 8.48 21.44 1.20
CA LEU A 121 8.32 21.93 -0.16
C LEU A 121 9.51 22.77 -0.61
N ASP A 122 10.04 23.64 0.25
CA ASP A 122 11.27 24.43 -0.02
C ASP A 122 12.44 23.52 -0.36
N ALA A 123 12.57 22.41 0.36
CA ALA A 123 13.63 21.42 0.08
C ALA A 123 13.48 20.78 -1.29
N VAL A 124 12.25 20.41 -1.70
CA VAL A 124 11.99 19.83 -3.03
C VAL A 124 12.12 20.89 -4.13
N GLU A 125 11.64 22.10 -3.90
CA GLU A 125 11.78 23.21 -4.84
C GLU A 125 13.25 23.53 -5.12
N MET A 126 14.10 23.52 -4.10
CA MET A 126 15.54 23.67 -4.27
C MET A 126 16.14 22.51 -5.09
N LEU A 127 15.73 21.26 -4.88
CA LEU A 127 16.14 20.14 -5.73
C LEU A 127 15.78 20.38 -7.19
N ARG A 128 14.56 20.91 -7.46
CA ARG A 128 14.06 21.20 -8.81
C ARG A 128 14.80 22.36 -9.49
N THR A 129 14.95 23.47 -8.77
CA THR A 129 15.42 24.74 -9.35
C THR A 129 16.94 24.87 -9.31
N ARG A 130 17.56 24.65 -8.16
CA ARG A 130 19.02 24.84 -7.99
C ARG A 130 19.83 23.65 -8.49
N TYR A 131 19.33 22.43 -8.26
CA TYR A 131 20.06 21.20 -8.62
C TYR A 131 19.53 20.53 -9.90
N GLY A 132 18.51 21.08 -10.55
CA GLY A 132 17.96 20.57 -11.82
C GLY A 132 17.37 19.15 -11.76
N TYR A 133 17.01 18.66 -10.56
CA TYR A 133 16.48 17.32 -10.41
C TYR A 133 15.06 17.21 -11.01
N SER A 134 14.92 16.49 -12.12
CA SER A 134 13.65 16.28 -12.83
C SER A 134 12.99 14.91 -12.56
N GLY A 135 13.63 14.04 -11.75
CA GLY A 135 13.16 12.70 -11.46
C GLY A 135 11.91 12.63 -10.56
N TYR A 136 11.53 11.42 -10.20
CA TYR A 136 10.32 11.13 -9.43
C TYR A 136 10.39 11.67 -7.99
N VAL A 137 9.32 12.36 -7.56
CA VAL A 137 9.13 12.82 -6.17
C VAL A 137 7.73 12.42 -5.68
N HIS A 138 7.70 11.74 -4.55
CA HIS A 138 6.51 11.46 -3.77
C HIS A 138 6.57 12.30 -2.49
N LEU A 139 5.63 13.22 -2.33
CA LEU A 139 5.49 14.03 -1.12
C LEU A 139 4.40 13.49 -0.21
N LYS A 140 4.72 13.31 1.05
CA LYS A 140 3.76 12.95 2.08
C LYS A 140 3.37 14.20 2.85
N LEU A 141 2.21 14.76 2.50
CA LEU A 141 1.69 15.96 3.14
C LEU A 141 1.27 15.67 4.58
N LEU A 142 1.36 16.70 5.40
CA LEU A 142 0.87 16.66 6.75
C LEU A 142 -0.64 16.94 6.80
N PRO A 143 -1.37 16.32 7.73
CA PRO A 143 -2.75 16.71 8.02
C PRO A 143 -2.85 18.20 8.37
N GLY A 144 -3.89 18.86 7.87
CA GLY A 144 -4.07 20.30 8.04
C GLY A 144 -3.19 21.17 7.15
N ALA A 145 -2.55 20.60 6.11
CA ALA A 145 -1.79 21.37 5.13
C ALA A 145 -2.69 22.44 4.44
N PRO A 146 -2.26 23.71 4.38
CA PRO A 146 -3.03 24.78 3.72
C PRO A 146 -3.18 24.56 2.22
N ALA A 147 -4.21 25.16 1.62
CA ALA A 147 -4.49 25.06 0.19
C ALA A 147 -3.30 25.53 -0.67
N ALA A 148 -2.62 26.61 -0.30
CA ALA A 148 -1.45 27.09 -1.01
C ALA A 148 -0.30 26.09 -1.05
N GLU A 149 -0.06 25.35 0.06
CA GLU A 149 0.97 24.32 0.14
C GLU A 149 0.58 23.06 -0.64
N ILE A 150 -0.71 22.73 -0.72
CA ILE A 150 -1.22 21.63 -1.56
C ILE A 150 -1.00 21.96 -3.04
N GLU A 151 -1.28 23.19 -3.46
CA GLU A 151 -1.02 23.66 -4.81
C GLU A 151 0.49 23.63 -5.15
N ARG A 152 1.36 24.11 -4.26
CA ARG A 152 2.82 24.00 -4.44
C ARG A 152 3.26 22.53 -4.58
N ALA A 153 2.76 21.66 -3.70
CA ALA A 153 3.06 20.23 -3.77
C ALA A 153 2.64 19.62 -5.11
N ALA A 154 1.47 20.00 -5.65
CA ALA A 154 0.98 19.52 -6.94
C ALA A 154 1.88 19.88 -8.12
N ARG A 155 2.55 21.02 -8.05
CA ARG A 155 3.52 21.45 -9.07
C ARG A 155 4.89 20.78 -8.95
N LEU A 156 5.27 20.36 -7.74
CA LEU A 156 6.60 19.82 -7.43
C LEU A 156 6.67 18.30 -7.47
N ALA A 157 5.56 17.61 -7.16
CA ALA A 157 5.54 16.18 -6.93
C ALA A 157 4.87 15.40 -8.06
N ASN A 158 5.35 14.18 -8.32
CA ASN A 158 4.69 13.22 -9.18
C ASN A 158 3.56 12.49 -8.45
N ARG A 159 3.70 12.28 -7.13
CA ARG A 159 2.70 11.70 -6.25
C ARG A 159 2.57 12.52 -4.98
N ILE A 160 1.34 12.66 -4.51
CA ILE A 160 1.03 13.21 -3.20
C ILE A 160 0.32 12.13 -2.38
N SER A 161 0.70 11.97 -1.11
CA SER A 161 -0.06 11.19 -0.15
C SER A 161 -0.35 12.00 1.10
N LEU A 162 -1.48 11.70 1.72
CA LEU A 162 -1.85 12.20 3.04
C LEU A 162 -2.47 11.03 3.80
N ASN A 163 -1.87 10.66 4.92
CA ASN A 163 -2.30 9.50 5.67
C ASN A 163 -3.58 9.77 6.44
N LEU A 164 -4.59 8.94 6.24
CA LEU A 164 -5.82 8.94 7.03
C LEU A 164 -5.65 8.21 8.36
N GLU A 165 -4.75 7.24 8.43
CA GLU A 165 -4.41 6.36 9.56
C GLU A 165 -5.53 5.44 10.03
N ALA A 166 -6.78 5.90 10.03
CA ALA A 166 -7.98 5.15 10.41
C ALA A 166 -9.12 5.38 9.39
N PRO A 167 -10.14 4.51 9.32
CA PRO A 167 -11.17 4.61 8.27
C PRO A 167 -12.25 5.66 8.53
N THR A 168 -12.46 6.10 9.77
CA THR A 168 -13.51 7.06 10.12
C THR A 168 -13.03 8.06 11.20
N ALA A 169 -13.77 9.16 11.39
CA ALA A 169 -13.53 10.12 12.44
C ALA A 169 -13.52 9.47 13.83
N ALA A 170 -14.46 8.57 14.11
CA ALA A 170 -14.54 7.87 15.39
C ALA A 170 -13.32 6.96 15.64
N HIS A 171 -12.82 6.29 14.62
CA HIS A 171 -11.60 5.49 14.72
C HIS A 171 -10.36 6.37 14.84
N LEU A 172 -10.29 7.48 14.11
CA LEU A 172 -9.16 8.42 14.19
C LEU A 172 -9.03 9.01 15.60
N ALA A 173 -10.15 9.42 16.21
CA ALA A 173 -10.17 10.00 17.56
C ALA A 173 -9.56 9.07 18.63
N ARG A 174 -9.59 7.75 18.44
CA ARG A 174 -8.98 6.78 19.36
C ARG A 174 -7.44 6.75 19.31
N ILE A 175 -6.85 7.17 18.19
CA ILE A 175 -5.40 7.06 17.98
C ILE A 175 -4.72 8.40 17.74
N SER A 176 -5.48 9.45 17.42
CA SER A 176 -4.99 10.82 17.20
C SER A 176 -6.12 11.84 17.42
N PRO A 177 -6.51 12.10 18.67
CA PRO A 177 -7.65 12.98 19.00
C PRO A 177 -7.42 14.44 18.61
N GLU A 178 -6.18 14.85 18.38
CA GLU A 178 -5.82 16.22 17.98
C GLU A 178 -6.18 16.51 16.51
N ARG A 179 -6.47 15.49 15.70
CA ARG A 179 -6.76 15.63 14.27
C ARG A 179 -8.26 15.61 14.00
N ASP A 180 -8.72 16.59 13.25
CA ASP A 180 -10.08 16.58 12.72
C ASP A 180 -10.12 15.84 11.38
N TRP A 181 -11.01 14.85 11.28
CA TRP A 181 -11.15 13.98 10.11
C TRP A 181 -11.49 14.78 8.84
N LEU A 182 -12.45 15.69 8.92
CA LEU A 182 -12.91 16.43 7.75
C LEU A 182 -11.95 17.58 7.41
N ARG A 183 -11.61 18.41 8.40
CA ARG A 183 -10.79 19.59 8.19
C ARG A 183 -9.35 19.25 7.84
N ASP A 184 -8.73 18.32 8.59
CA ASP A 184 -7.29 18.09 8.48
C ASP A 184 -6.91 17.00 7.46
N LEU A 185 -7.85 16.12 7.10
CA LEU A 185 -7.58 14.98 6.22
C LEU A 185 -8.39 15.01 4.93
N ILE A 186 -9.72 15.07 5.00
CA ILE A 186 -10.55 14.93 3.81
C ILE A 186 -10.54 16.20 2.96
N ALA A 187 -10.63 17.38 3.55
CA ALA A 187 -10.60 18.64 2.81
C ALA A 187 -9.27 18.83 2.05
N PRO A 188 -8.07 18.60 2.63
CA PRO A 188 -6.81 18.62 1.89
C PRO A 188 -6.74 17.58 0.75
N LEU A 189 -7.26 16.36 0.96
CA LEU A 189 -7.31 15.34 -0.10
C LEU A 189 -8.25 15.75 -1.23
N ALA A 190 -9.39 16.38 -0.93
CA ALA A 190 -10.31 16.87 -1.95
C ALA A 190 -9.69 18.00 -2.80
N LEU A 191 -8.94 18.91 -2.19
CA LEU A 191 -8.18 19.93 -2.92
C LEU A 191 -7.09 19.28 -3.81
N ALA A 192 -6.33 18.33 -3.27
CA ALA A 192 -5.31 17.61 -4.03
C ALA A 192 -5.92 16.79 -5.19
N ARG A 193 -7.14 16.24 -5.03
CA ARG A 193 -7.89 15.55 -6.10
C ARG A 193 -8.11 16.49 -7.29
N ASP A 194 -8.49 17.72 -7.04
CA ASP A 194 -8.79 18.66 -8.12
C ASP A 194 -7.54 18.97 -8.94
N TRP A 195 -6.39 19.14 -8.29
CA TRP A 195 -5.08 19.21 -8.96
C TRP A 195 -4.68 17.90 -9.67
N SER A 196 -4.97 16.74 -9.09
CA SER A 196 -4.71 15.44 -9.75
C SER A 196 -5.50 15.26 -11.03
N ARG A 197 -6.73 15.77 -11.09
CA ARG A 197 -7.60 15.73 -12.29
C ARG A 197 -7.08 16.59 -13.45
N THR A 198 -6.30 17.63 -13.16
CA THR A 198 -5.64 18.43 -14.22
C THR A 198 -4.43 17.72 -14.84
N GLY A 199 -4.02 16.58 -14.28
CA GLY A 199 -2.81 15.87 -14.68
C GLY A 199 -1.52 16.38 -14.02
N ALA A 200 -1.58 17.38 -13.16
CA ALA A 200 -0.42 17.93 -12.46
C ALA A 200 0.27 16.88 -11.58
N ILE A 201 -0.51 15.97 -10.97
CA ILE A 201 0.00 14.88 -10.12
C ILE A 201 -0.05 13.58 -10.92
N GLY A 202 0.94 13.32 -11.76
CA GLY A 202 0.92 12.22 -12.75
C GLY A 202 0.79 10.82 -12.15
N ALA A 203 1.42 10.52 -11.00
CA ALA A 203 1.29 9.24 -10.29
C ALA A 203 0.07 9.21 -9.35
N GLY A 204 -0.66 10.33 -9.22
CA GLY A 204 -1.92 10.46 -8.49
C GLY A 204 -1.77 10.52 -6.98
N LEU A 205 -2.91 10.41 -6.33
CA LEU A 205 -3.02 10.51 -4.87
C LEU A 205 -2.95 9.15 -4.18
N ALA A 206 -2.43 9.15 -2.95
CA ALA A 206 -2.41 7.97 -2.11
C ALA A 206 -2.73 8.32 -0.64
N THR A 207 -3.11 7.30 0.11
CA THR A 207 -3.27 7.36 1.57
C THR A 207 -2.78 6.07 2.21
N GLN A 208 -2.69 6.07 3.55
CA GLN A 208 -2.30 4.91 4.34
C GLN A 208 -3.18 4.79 5.58
N PHE A 209 -3.50 3.54 5.94
CA PHE A 209 -4.10 3.17 7.21
C PHE A 209 -3.11 2.41 8.10
N VAL A 210 -3.20 2.62 9.42
CA VAL A 210 -2.51 1.80 10.43
C VAL A 210 -3.49 0.74 10.92
N VAL A 211 -3.46 -0.40 10.26
CA VAL A 211 -4.43 -1.48 10.43
C VAL A 211 -4.36 -2.08 11.82
N GLY A 212 -5.49 -2.09 12.54
CA GLY A 212 -5.63 -2.66 13.87
C GLY A 212 -5.31 -1.70 15.01
N ALA A 213 -4.81 -0.49 14.73
CA ALA A 213 -4.48 0.50 15.76
C ALA A 213 -5.73 1.10 16.42
N ALA A 214 -6.81 1.30 15.67
CA ALA A 214 -8.02 1.98 16.15
C ALA A 214 -9.16 1.01 16.50
N GLY A 215 -8.98 -0.30 16.34
CA GLY A 215 -10.01 -1.30 16.60
C GLY A 215 -11.09 -1.37 15.50
N GLU A 216 -10.72 -0.96 14.30
CA GLU A 216 -11.53 -1.01 13.10
C GLU A 216 -11.60 -2.42 12.50
N SER A 217 -12.68 -2.76 11.82
CA SER A 217 -12.81 -3.98 11.03
C SER A 217 -12.21 -3.82 9.62
N ASP A 218 -11.99 -4.95 8.92
CA ASP A 218 -11.56 -4.93 7.51
C ASP A 218 -12.65 -4.32 6.61
N ARG A 219 -13.93 -4.51 6.97
CA ARG A 219 -15.06 -3.89 6.28
C ARG A 219 -15.01 -2.37 6.38
N ASP A 220 -14.75 -1.80 7.56
CA ASP A 220 -14.61 -0.34 7.72
C ASP A 220 -13.51 0.21 6.82
N LEU A 221 -12.35 -0.45 6.80
CA LEU A 221 -11.22 -0.07 5.94
C LEU A 221 -11.58 -0.12 4.45
N LEU A 222 -12.24 -1.19 4.00
CA LEU A 222 -12.53 -1.41 2.57
C LEU A 222 -13.72 -0.58 2.08
N VAL A 223 -14.70 -0.28 2.94
CA VAL A 223 -15.78 0.69 2.64
C VAL A 223 -15.18 2.07 2.38
N THR A 224 -14.34 2.54 3.31
CA THR A 224 -13.66 3.84 3.15
C THR A 224 -12.71 3.82 1.94
N THR A 225 -11.98 2.73 1.72
CA THR A 225 -11.10 2.58 0.54
C THR A 225 -11.88 2.72 -0.76
N THR A 226 -13.05 2.08 -0.87
CA THR A 226 -13.91 2.16 -2.07
C THR A 226 -14.40 3.58 -2.29
N TRP A 227 -14.83 4.25 -1.24
CA TRP A 227 -15.24 5.65 -1.30
C TRP A 227 -14.09 6.56 -1.75
N LEU A 228 -12.88 6.38 -1.21
CA LEU A 228 -11.69 7.15 -1.60
C LEU A 228 -11.36 7.00 -3.08
N TYR A 229 -11.49 5.80 -3.64
CA TYR A 229 -11.27 5.57 -5.07
C TYR A 229 -12.33 6.24 -5.93
N ARG A 230 -13.61 6.11 -5.56
CA ARG A 230 -14.73 6.61 -6.34
C ARG A 230 -14.86 8.14 -6.26
N ASP A 231 -14.82 8.70 -5.05
CA ASP A 231 -15.20 10.08 -4.81
C ASP A 231 -13.99 11.03 -4.73
N LEU A 232 -12.85 10.54 -4.21
CA LEU A 232 -11.61 11.32 -4.12
C LEU A 232 -10.56 10.94 -5.17
N ALA A 233 -10.88 10.03 -6.09
CA ALA A 233 -10.02 9.63 -7.21
C ALA A 233 -8.60 9.21 -6.78
N LEU A 234 -8.44 8.64 -5.58
CA LEU A 234 -7.17 8.11 -5.14
C LEU A 234 -6.72 6.97 -6.07
N ARG A 235 -5.42 6.87 -6.28
CA ARG A 235 -4.83 5.76 -7.05
C ARG A 235 -4.35 4.61 -6.18
N ARG A 236 -4.06 4.90 -4.90
CA ARG A 236 -3.51 3.90 -4.00
C ARG A 236 -3.94 4.12 -2.56
N VAL A 237 -4.32 3.03 -1.90
CA VAL A 237 -4.45 2.94 -0.46
C VAL A 237 -3.42 1.93 0.05
N TYR A 238 -2.64 2.32 1.05
CA TYR A 238 -1.67 1.46 1.71
C TYR A 238 -2.23 0.98 3.04
N PHE A 239 -2.03 -0.30 3.31
CA PHE A 239 -2.39 -0.93 4.58
C PHE A 239 -1.10 -1.30 5.31
N GLY A 240 -0.84 -0.68 6.44
CA GLY A 240 0.30 -0.99 7.29
C GLY A 240 -0.18 -1.69 8.56
N ALA A 241 0.22 -2.93 8.81
CA ALA A 241 -0.12 -3.62 10.05
C ALA A 241 0.45 -2.86 11.26
N PHE A 242 -0.41 -2.58 12.24
CA PHE A 242 0.01 -1.95 13.49
C PHE A 242 1.07 -2.80 14.18
N ARG A 243 2.12 -2.13 14.66
CA ARG A 243 3.18 -2.71 15.49
C ARG A 243 3.30 -1.89 16.76
N PRO A 244 3.25 -2.50 17.94
CA PRO A 244 3.46 -1.80 19.19
C PRO A 244 4.88 -1.21 19.21
N VAL A 245 5.00 -0.02 19.73
CA VAL A 245 6.29 0.67 19.92
C VAL A 245 6.39 1.09 21.38
N THR A 246 7.52 0.77 21.99
CA THR A 246 7.81 1.16 23.39
C THR A 246 7.72 2.67 23.55
N GLY A 247 7.15 3.11 24.68
CA GLY A 247 6.93 4.51 25.00
C GLY A 247 5.69 5.13 24.33
N THR A 248 4.88 4.33 23.59
CA THR A 248 3.62 4.81 23.05
C THR A 248 2.42 4.32 23.87
N PRO A 249 1.27 5.03 23.88
CA PRO A 249 0.06 4.58 24.56
C PRO A 249 -0.45 3.19 24.11
N LEU A 250 -0.09 2.75 22.92
CA LEU A 250 -0.49 1.46 22.36
C LEU A 250 0.60 0.39 22.47
N GLU A 251 1.65 0.57 23.29
CA GLU A 251 2.75 -0.39 23.41
C GLU A 251 2.32 -1.77 23.91
N SER A 252 1.29 -1.84 24.76
CA SER A 252 0.74 -3.10 25.26
C SER A 252 -0.29 -3.75 24.34
N ARG A 253 -0.69 -3.07 23.26
CA ARG A 253 -1.65 -3.60 22.30
C ARG A 253 -1.00 -4.67 21.42
N PRO A 254 -1.64 -5.84 21.22
CA PRO A 254 -1.10 -6.89 20.36
C PRO A 254 -0.82 -6.36 18.94
N PRO A 255 0.29 -6.81 18.31
CA PRO A 255 0.57 -6.46 16.93
C PRO A 255 -0.50 -7.04 16.00
N THR A 256 -0.85 -6.29 14.97
CA THR A 256 -1.72 -6.82 13.91
C THR A 256 -1.01 -7.92 13.14
N PRO A 257 -1.63 -9.11 12.95
CA PRO A 257 -1.04 -10.17 12.15
C PRO A 257 -0.72 -9.69 10.74
N PHE A 258 0.48 -9.99 10.23
CA PHE A 258 0.88 -9.60 8.88
C PHE A 258 -0.05 -10.16 7.80
N VAL A 259 -0.62 -11.33 8.05
CA VAL A 259 -1.61 -11.94 7.14
C VAL A 259 -2.86 -11.06 6.96
N ARG A 260 -3.30 -10.30 8.00
CA ARG A 260 -4.42 -9.36 7.88
C ARG A 260 -4.10 -8.23 6.88
N GLU A 261 -2.90 -7.65 6.99
CA GLU A 261 -2.41 -6.66 6.01
C GLU A 261 -2.40 -7.25 4.59
N GLN A 262 -1.93 -8.50 4.44
CA GLN A 262 -1.91 -9.17 3.15
C GLN A 262 -3.32 -9.39 2.59
N ARG A 263 -4.30 -9.81 3.41
CA ARG A 263 -5.69 -10.00 2.98
C ARG A 263 -6.33 -8.69 2.51
N LEU A 264 -6.09 -7.60 3.23
CA LEU A 264 -6.54 -6.26 2.81
C LEU A 264 -5.94 -5.82 1.48
N ARG A 265 -4.64 -6.07 1.26
CA ARG A 265 -4.00 -5.78 -0.04
C ARG A 265 -4.56 -6.63 -1.17
N GLU A 266 -4.83 -7.92 -0.93
CA GLU A 266 -5.45 -8.82 -1.90
C GLU A 266 -6.88 -8.35 -2.23
N ALA A 267 -7.67 -7.96 -1.20
CA ALA A 267 -9.00 -7.38 -1.39
C ALA A 267 -8.96 -6.07 -2.19
N ASP A 268 -8.03 -5.17 -1.87
CA ASP A 268 -7.81 -3.94 -2.66
C ASP A 268 -7.55 -4.23 -4.14
N TRP A 269 -6.76 -5.28 -4.46
CA TRP A 269 -6.56 -5.73 -5.83
C TRP A 269 -7.85 -6.22 -6.48
N LEU A 270 -8.70 -6.96 -5.75
CA LEU A 270 -10.00 -7.41 -6.25
C LEU A 270 -10.89 -6.23 -6.62
N LEU A 271 -10.96 -5.22 -5.76
CA LEU A 271 -11.74 -4.00 -6.02
C LEU A 271 -11.22 -3.24 -7.25
N ARG A 272 -9.91 -3.03 -7.36
CA ARG A 272 -9.34 -2.17 -8.42
C ARG A 272 -9.16 -2.85 -9.79
N ARG A 273 -8.97 -4.16 -9.82
CA ARG A 273 -8.51 -4.86 -11.03
C ARG A 273 -9.39 -6.00 -11.48
N TYR A 274 -10.27 -6.52 -10.62
CA TYR A 274 -11.05 -7.72 -10.90
C TYR A 274 -12.56 -7.46 -10.97
N GLY A 275 -13.01 -6.22 -10.76
CA GLY A 275 -14.42 -5.86 -10.82
C GLY A 275 -15.24 -6.41 -9.64
N PHE A 276 -14.60 -6.67 -8.50
CA PHE A 276 -15.32 -6.98 -7.27
C PHE A 276 -15.86 -5.71 -6.64
N GLU A 277 -17.04 -5.82 -6.05
CA GLU A 277 -17.58 -4.80 -5.16
C GLU A 277 -17.26 -5.13 -3.70
N GLN A 278 -17.19 -4.08 -2.86
CA GLN A 278 -16.84 -4.25 -1.45
C GLN A 278 -17.83 -5.18 -0.71
N GLN A 279 -19.10 -5.11 -1.07
CA GLN A 279 -20.17 -5.92 -0.46
C GLN A 279 -20.07 -7.41 -0.79
N GLU A 280 -19.39 -7.78 -1.87
CA GLU A 280 -19.18 -9.17 -2.28
C GLU A 280 -18.09 -9.87 -1.47
N LEU A 281 -17.26 -9.12 -0.75
CA LEU A 281 -16.14 -9.72 -0.02
C LEU A 281 -16.62 -10.56 1.17
N PRO A 282 -15.98 -11.71 1.42
CA PRO A 282 -16.44 -12.70 2.40
C PRO A 282 -16.02 -12.29 3.83
N TYR A 283 -16.74 -11.36 4.43
CA TYR A 283 -16.50 -10.96 5.81
C TYR A 283 -17.11 -11.95 6.80
N ASP A 284 -16.45 -12.13 7.93
CA ASP A 284 -17.03 -12.76 9.12
C ASP A 284 -18.08 -11.83 9.80
N PRO A 285 -18.77 -12.29 10.85
CA PRO A 285 -19.76 -11.47 11.57
C PRO A 285 -19.15 -10.18 12.16
N ASP A 286 -17.86 -10.18 12.52
CA ASP A 286 -17.15 -9.03 13.07
C ASP A 286 -16.63 -8.07 11.96
N GLY A 287 -16.89 -8.40 10.70
CA GLY A 287 -16.51 -7.60 9.55
C GLY A 287 -15.08 -7.79 9.09
N ASN A 288 -14.41 -8.87 9.48
CA ASN A 288 -13.04 -9.16 9.07
C ASN A 288 -12.96 -10.19 7.95
N LEU A 289 -11.92 -10.10 7.13
CA LEU A 289 -11.63 -11.08 6.08
C LEU A 289 -11.06 -12.36 6.69
N PRO A 290 -11.36 -13.55 6.14
CA PRO A 290 -10.78 -14.81 6.58
C PRO A 290 -9.25 -14.78 6.46
N LEU A 291 -8.53 -14.98 7.55
CA LEU A 291 -7.07 -14.96 7.54
C LEU A 291 -6.45 -16.18 6.84
N HIS A 292 -7.11 -17.34 6.93
CA HIS A 292 -6.62 -18.62 6.41
C HIS A 292 -6.77 -18.80 4.90
N LEU A 293 -7.60 -17.99 4.24
CA LEU A 293 -7.84 -18.02 2.79
C LEU A 293 -7.58 -16.64 2.17
N ASP A 294 -7.14 -16.61 0.92
CA ASP A 294 -7.17 -15.36 0.18
C ASP A 294 -8.64 -14.95 -0.15
N PRO A 295 -8.95 -13.64 -0.23
CA PRO A 295 -10.34 -13.18 -0.36
C PRO A 295 -11.06 -13.72 -1.60
N LYS A 296 -10.34 -13.90 -2.71
CA LYS A 296 -10.93 -14.43 -3.96
C LYS A 296 -11.29 -15.90 -3.83
N LEU A 297 -10.42 -16.70 -3.20
CA LEU A 297 -10.70 -18.10 -2.95
C LEU A 297 -11.84 -18.26 -1.92
N ALA A 298 -11.82 -17.46 -0.86
CA ALA A 298 -12.89 -17.45 0.14
C ALA A 298 -14.25 -17.12 -0.50
N TRP A 299 -14.27 -16.10 -1.39
CA TRP A 299 -15.47 -15.76 -2.17
C TRP A 299 -15.93 -16.94 -3.05
N ALA A 300 -15.02 -17.57 -3.78
CA ALA A 300 -15.37 -18.68 -4.67
C ALA A 300 -15.91 -19.92 -3.93
N LEU A 301 -15.42 -20.17 -2.71
CA LEU A 301 -15.92 -21.25 -1.87
C LEU A 301 -17.30 -20.92 -1.26
N ALA A 302 -17.62 -19.65 -1.07
CA ALA A 302 -18.93 -19.18 -0.62
C ALA A 302 -19.99 -19.13 -1.75
N HIS A 303 -19.55 -19.22 -3.03
CA HIS A 303 -20.43 -19.16 -4.21
C HIS A 303 -20.25 -20.39 -5.12
N PRO A 304 -20.48 -21.62 -4.62
CA PRO A 304 -20.30 -22.85 -5.39
C PRO A 304 -21.16 -22.89 -6.65
N GLU A 305 -22.31 -22.23 -6.65
CA GLU A 305 -23.26 -22.15 -7.77
C GLU A 305 -22.68 -21.46 -9.02
N ARG A 306 -21.63 -20.66 -8.85
CA ARG A 306 -20.94 -19.99 -9.96
C ARG A 306 -19.84 -20.84 -10.60
N PHE A 307 -19.59 -22.02 -10.07
CA PHE A 307 -18.51 -22.88 -10.52
C PHE A 307 -18.97 -24.31 -10.83
N PRO A 308 -18.30 -25.01 -11.76
CA PRO A 308 -17.15 -24.60 -12.56
C PRO A 308 -17.51 -23.68 -13.74
N VAL A 309 -16.55 -22.81 -14.11
CA VAL A 309 -16.66 -21.87 -15.23
C VAL A 309 -16.09 -22.51 -16.50
N GLU A 310 -16.85 -22.50 -17.62
CA GLU A 310 -16.36 -23.02 -18.91
C GLU A 310 -15.38 -22.03 -19.58
N LEU A 311 -14.11 -22.42 -19.68
CA LEU A 311 -13.03 -21.53 -20.09
C LEU A 311 -13.16 -21.02 -21.53
N ASN A 312 -13.73 -21.84 -22.44
CA ASN A 312 -13.89 -21.51 -23.84
C ASN A 312 -15.05 -20.52 -24.11
N ARG A 313 -15.95 -20.32 -23.16
CA ARG A 313 -17.18 -19.53 -23.35
C ARG A 313 -17.27 -18.33 -22.39
N ALA A 314 -16.80 -18.50 -21.16
CA ALA A 314 -16.90 -17.50 -20.12
C ALA A 314 -16.39 -16.11 -20.55
N ASP A 315 -17.06 -15.08 -20.13
CA ASP A 315 -16.62 -13.72 -20.37
C ASP A 315 -15.41 -13.33 -19.50
N ARG A 316 -14.93 -12.11 -19.67
CA ARG A 316 -13.77 -11.61 -18.95
C ARG A 316 -14.02 -11.55 -17.43
N ASP A 317 -15.22 -11.14 -17.04
CA ASP A 317 -15.53 -10.88 -15.64
C ASP A 317 -15.78 -12.21 -14.90
N GLU A 318 -16.42 -13.19 -15.54
CA GLU A 318 -16.52 -14.56 -15.04
C GLU A 318 -15.13 -15.20 -14.84
N LEU A 319 -14.22 -15.05 -15.82
CA LEU A 319 -12.85 -15.56 -15.71
C LEU A 319 -12.08 -14.89 -14.58
N LEU A 320 -12.27 -13.59 -14.35
CA LEU A 320 -11.66 -12.86 -13.26
C LEU A 320 -12.15 -13.31 -11.88
N ARG A 321 -13.31 -13.97 -11.79
CA ARG A 321 -13.83 -14.56 -10.54
C ARG A 321 -13.13 -15.89 -10.18
N VAL A 322 -12.54 -16.58 -11.16
CA VAL A 322 -11.89 -17.89 -10.96
C VAL A 322 -10.61 -17.74 -10.11
N PRO A 323 -10.50 -18.45 -8.95
CA PRO A 323 -9.27 -18.46 -8.15
C PRO A 323 -8.05 -18.86 -8.97
N GLY A 324 -6.94 -18.14 -8.82
CA GLY A 324 -5.70 -18.36 -9.58
C GLY A 324 -5.62 -17.61 -10.91
N LEU A 325 -6.75 -17.21 -11.52
CA LEU A 325 -6.72 -16.40 -12.74
C LEU A 325 -6.67 -14.92 -12.42
N GLY A 326 -5.64 -14.23 -12.90
CA GLY A 326 -5.49 -12.79 -12.81
C GLY A 326 -5.68 -12.11 -14.16
N PRO A 327 -5.69 -10.75 -14.22
CA PRO A 327 -5.91 -10.01 -15.47
C PRO A 327 -4.99 -10.45 -16.62
N VAL A 328 -3.73 -10.76 -16.34
CA VAL A 328 -2.76 -11.22 -17.34
C VAL A 328 -3.13 -12.60 -17.87
N SER A 329 -3.46 -13.55 -16.97
CA SER A 329 -3.88 -14.90 -17.37
C SER A 329 -5.19 -14.86 -18.15
N VAL A 330 -6.16 -14.06 -17.72
CA VAL A 330 -7.45 -13.88 -18.39
C VAL A 330 -7.25 -13.29 -19.80
N ALA A 331 -6.48 -12.22 -19.94
CA ALA A 331 -6.18 -11.65 -21.25
C ALA A 331 -5.52 -12.68 -22.19
N ARG A 332 -4.63 -13.52 -21.65
CA ARG A 332 -3.99 -14.60 -22.42
C ARG A 332 -4.98 -15.69 -22.83
N ILE A 333 -5.87 -16.12 -21.93
CA ILE A 333 -6.94 -17.08 -22.23
C ILE A 333 -7.84 -16.54 -23.35
N LEU A 334 -8.31 -15.30 -23.21
CA LEU A 334 -9.19 -14.65 -24.20
C LEU A 334 -8.55 -14.52 -25.58
N ARG A 335 -7.23 -14.39 -25.65
CA ARG A 335 -6.48 -14.39 -26.90
C ARG A 335 -6.38 -15.80 -27.48
N LEU A 336 -5.86 -16.76 -26.70
CA LEU A 336 -5.55 -18.11 -27.18
C LEU A 336 -6.81 -18.88 -27.61
N ARG A 337 -7.96 -18.70 -26.96
CA ARG A 337 -9.21 -19.37 -27.34
C ARG A 337 -9.74 -18.96 -28.74
N ARG A 338 -9.23 -17.84 -29.32
CA ARG A 338 -9.53 -17.43 -30.70
C ARG A 338 -8.74 -18.25 -31.72
N GLU A 339 -7.60 -18.78 -31.32
CA GLU A 339 -6.70 -19.61 -32.15
C GLU A 339 -7.08 -21.09 -32.06
N GLY A 340 -7.66 -21.53 -30.93
CA GLY A 340 -8.10 -22.91 -30.74
C GLY A 340 -8.80 -23.14 -29.40
N ARG A 341 -9.61 -24.22 -29.32
CA ARG A 341 -10.30 -24.60 -28.12
C ARG A 341 -9.40 -25.27 -27.08
N PHE A 342 -9.57 -24.95 -25.83
CA PHE A 342 -8.97 -25.65 -24.71
C PHE A 342 -9.74 -26.94 -24.41
N ARG A 343 -9.13 -28.10 -24.64
CA ARG A 343 -9.76 -29.42 -24.40
C ARG A 343 -9.12 -30.17 -23.25
N TYR A 344 -7.84 -29.93 -22.98
CA TYR A 344 -7.04 -30.62 -21.98
C TYR A 344 -6.23 -29.62 -21.14
N PRO A 345 -5.89 -29.96 -19.87
CA PRO A 345 -5.07 -29.11 -19.02
C PRO A 345 -3.73 -28.70 -19.62
N ASP A 346 -3.13 -29.56 -20.45
CA ASP A 346 -1.83 -29.28 -21.09
C ASP A 346 -1.89 -28.09 -22.06
N HIS A 347 -3.06 -27.81 -22.64
CA HIS A 347 -3.25 -26.59 -23.44
C HIS A 347 -3.10 -25.30 -22.61
N LEU A 348 -3.18 -25.42 -21.30
CA LEU A 348 -3.04 -24.31 -20.35
C LEU A 348 -1.66 -24.29 -19.66
N ALA A 349 -0.73 -25.16 -20.06
CA ALA A 349 0.62 -25.23 -19.47
C ALA A 349 1.31 -23.86 -19.45
N ALA A 350 1.04 -23.04 -20.48
CA ALA A 350 1.52 -21.68 -20.58
C ALA A 350 1.01 -20.72 -19.47
N LEU A 351 -0.04 -21.09 -18.70
CA LEU A 351 -0.54 -20.33 -17.56
C LEU A 351 0.22 -20.64 -16.25
N GLY A 352 1.10 -21.67 -16.27
CA GLY A 352 1.97 -22.00 -15.14
C GLY A 352 1.21 -22.30 -13.85
N GLY A 353 1.72 -21.78 -12.72
CA GLY A 353 1.15 -22.02 -11.39
C GLY A 353 -0.30 -21.52 -11.20
N ALA A 354 -0.79 -20.63 -12.05
CA ALA A 354 -2.18 -20.19 -12.05
C ALA A 354 -3.15 -21.36 -12.31
N LEU A 355 -2.77 -22.28 -13.19
CA LEU A 355 -3.59 -23.44 -13.54
C LEU A 355 -3.82 -24.39 -12.38
N ALA A 356 -2.80 -24.63 -11.57
CA ALA A 356 -2.89 -25.55 -10.41
C ALA A 356 -4.02 -25.19 -9.44
N ARG A 357 -4.30 -23.87 -9.30
CA ARG A 357 -5.39 -23.36 -8.45
C ARG A 357 -6.70 -23.24 -9.23
N ALA A 358 -6.65 -22.82 -10.50
CA ALA A 358 -7.83 -22.59 -11.31
C ALA A 358 -8.57 -23.91 -11.67
N ARG A 359 -7.86 -25.04 -11.83
CA ARG A 359 -8.44 -26.32 -12.27
C ARG A 359 -9.62 -26.81 -11.45
N ASP A 360 -9.67 -26.43 -10.19
CA ASP A 360 -10.76 -26.82 -9.27
C ASP A 360 -12.06 -25.98 -9.48
N PHE A 361 -12.01 -25.00 -10.37
CA PHE A 361 -13.08 -24.03 -10.59
C PHE A 361 -13.43 -23.83 -12.07
N ILE A 362 -12.86 -24.64 -12.97
CA ILE A 362 -13.10 -24.51 -14.43
C ILE A 362 -13.45 -25.83 -15.11
N THR A 363 -14.13 -25.72 -16.27
CA THR A 363 -14.25 -26.79 -17.26
C THR A 363 -13.53 -26.42 -18.55
N LEU A 364 -13.12 -27.41 -19.31
CA LEU A 364 -12.53 -27.32 -20.63
C LEU A 364 -13.35 -28.17 -21.61
N ASP A 365 -14.04 -27.53 -22.53
CA ASP A 365 -14.96 -28.18 -23.49
C ASP A 365 -15.97 -29.10 -22.78
N GLY A 366 -16.55 -28.58 -21.68
CA GLY A 366 -17.51 -29.28 -20.84
C GLY A 366 -16.95 -30.31 -19.87
N ARG A 367 -15.63 -30.56 -19.87
CA ARG A 367 -14.97 -31.54 -18.99
C ARG A 367 -14.35 -30.89 -17.78
N PHE A 368 -14.62 -31.46 -16.59
CA PHE A 368 -14.04 -31.05 -15.33
C PHE A 368 -12.81 -31.89 -14.99
N PHE A 369 -11.70 -31.22 -14.62
CA PHE A 369 -10.42 -31.87 -14.30
C PHE A 369 -9.95 -31.59 -12.87
N GLY A 370 -10.76 -30.90 -12.08
CA GLY A 370 -10.46 -30.52 -10.71
C GLY A 370 -10.95 -31.52 -9.66
N ARG A 371 -10.86 -31.12 -8.41
CA ARG A 371 -11.44 -31.83 -7.27
C ARG A 371 -12.95 -31.59 -7.20
N ASN A 372 -13.70 -32.63 -6.82
CA ASN A 372 -15.11 -32.43 -6.46
C ASN A 372 -15.23 -31.44 -5.28
N GLU A 373 -16.42 -30.94 -5.03
CA GLU A 373 -16.67 -29.89 -4.02
C GLU A 373 -16.20 -30.31 -2.63
N ARG A 374 -16.51 -31.52 -2.20
CA ARG A 374 -16.13 -32.06 -0.87
C ARG A 374 -14.61 -32.13 -0.71
N ASP A 375 -13.90 -32.59 -1.72
CA ASP A 375 -12.43 -32.72 -1.67
C ASP A 375 -11.76 -31.35 -1.80
N ARG A 376 -12.37 -30.44 -2.55
CA ARG A 376 -11.93 -29.03 -2.66
C ARG A 376 -12.03 -28.33 -1.31
N LEU A 377 -13.16 -28.40 -0.63
CA LEU A 377 -13.34 -27.82 0.70
C LEU A 377 -12.33 -28.39 1.70
N ARG A 378 -12.15 -29.73 1.74
CA ARG A 378 -11.16 -30.40 2.60
C ARG A 378 -9.73 -29.94 2.30
N HIS A 379 -9.38 -29.79 1.01
CA HIS A 379 -8.05 -29.39 0.59
C HIS A 379 -7.72 -27.97 1.06
N TYR A 380 -8.64 -27.05 0.90
CA TYR A 380 -8.40 -25.65 1.27
C TYR A 380 -8.57 -25.37 2.77
N ALA A 381 -9.41 -26.13 3.49
CA ALA A 381 -9.50 -26.05 4.94
C ALA A 381 -8.21 -26.47 5.66
N ARG A 382 -7.43 -27.40 5.08
CA ARG A 382 -6.16 -27.87 5.66
C ARG A 382 -4.97 -26.92 5.43
N ARG A 383 -5.05 -25.98 4.50
CA ARG A 383 -4.01 -25.01 4.20
C ARG A 383 -4.19 -23.76 5.03
N SER A 384 -3.65 -23.77 6.26
CA SER A 384 -3.57 -22.55 7.08
C SER A 384 -2.21 -21.90 6.87
N PRO A 385 -2.13 -20.70 6.26
CA PRO A 385 -0.87 -19.95 6.16
C PRO A 385 -0.38 -19.42 7.52
N ILE A 386 -1.21 -19.51 8.57
CA ILE A 386 -0.88 -19.00 9.90
C ILE A 386 0.25 -19.81 10.55
N ALA A 387 0.29 -21.14 10.31
CA ALA A 387 1.31 -21.99 10.89
C ALA A 387 2.72 -21.76 10.32
N GLU A 388 2.83 -21.40 9.03
CA GLU A 388 4.12 -21.10 8.39
C GLU A 388 4.71 -19.74 8.77
N GLN A 389 3.88 -18.80 9.22
CA GLN A 389 4.34 -17.45 9.57
C GLN A 389 4.79 -17.30 11.03
N LEU A 390 4.31 -18.15 11.94
CA LEU A 390 4.74 -18.14 13.35
C LEU A 390 6.14 -18.71 13.55
N THR A 391 6.70 -19.40 12.56
CA THR A 391 8.07 -19.99 12.61
C THR A 391 9.15 -19.08 12.02
N LEU A 392 8.82 -17.87 11.59
CA LEU A 392 9.76 -16.90 10.96
C LEU A 392 10.13 -15.72 11.87
N TRP A 393 9.88 -15.85 13.19
CA TRP A 393 10.23 -14.85 14.20
C TRP A 393 11.14 -15.44 15.27
#